data_7638fabef056f6973c444bf953bdb17d
#
_entry.id   7638fabef056f6973c444bf953bdb17d
#
_cell.length_a   1.000
_cell.length_b   1.000
_cell.length_c   1.000
_cell.angle_alpha   90.00
_cell.angle_beta   90.00
_cell.angle_gamma   90.00
#
_symmetry.space_group_name_H-M   'P 1'
#
loop_
_entity.id
_entity.type
_entity.pdbx_description
1 polymer ?
#
loop_
_entity_poly.entity_id
_entity_poly.type
_entity_poly.pdbx_seq_one_letter_code
_entity_poly.pdbx_strand_id
1 'polypeptide(L)'
;MRYKSLVKRCRLCLILVLLGGAFAWWWWQGRLERSQDGPIRAAARRYGVDPALIKAVVWRESHFHPRVRGRAEEIGLMQLQEEAAREWAAAEHLLGFEHEHCFDPGTNTLAGAWYLRKLLHRYAQTDNPLPYALADYNAGRSNVLKWKQGAATTNSVAFVEQIGFPGTREYVRTVMRRYAHYRPLFPPDSPTGQRREGERPR
;
A
#
# COMPACT_ATOMS: atom_id res chain seq x y z
N MET A 1 34.02 14.09 43.88
CA MET A 1 33.58 12.73 43.40
C MET A 1 32.07 12.60 43.12
N ARG A 2 31.19 13.18 43.93
CA ARG A 2 29.68 13.07 43.77
C ARG A 2 29.12 13.61 42.44
N TYR A 3 29.66 14.72 41.91
CA TYR A 3 29.16 15.34 40.67
C TYR A 3 29.32 14.42 39.44
N LYS A 4 30.46 13.73 39.27
CA LYS A 4 30.69 12.83 38.13
C LYS A 4 29.72 11.60 38.16
N SER A 5 29.36 11.13 39.37
CA SER A 5 28.40 10.03 39.51
C SER A 5 26.96 10.46 39.19
N LEU A 6 26.57 11.68 39.55
CA LEU A 6 25.29 12.27 39.23
C LEU A 6 25.08 12.44 37.72
N VAL A 7 26.11 13.01 37.03
CA VAL A 7 26.09 13.17 35.57
C VAL A 7 26.01 11.81 34.86
N LYS A 8 26.69 10.77 35.33
CA LYS A 8 26.58 9.42 34.77
C LYS A 8 25.19 8.85 34.95
N ARG A 9 24.58 9.02 36.12
CA ARG A 9 23.19 8.56 36.38
C ARG A 9 22.15 9.30 35.50
N CYS A 10 22.27 10.62 35.36
CA CYS A 10 21.40 11.39 34.49
C CYS A 10 21.54 10.97 33.01
N ARG A 11 22.77 10.72 32.53
CA ARG A 11 22.99 10.20 31.16
C ARG A 11 22.37 8.82 30.97
N LEU A 12 22.52 7.91 31.96
CA LEU A 12 21.91 6.59 31.89
C LEU A 12 20.37 6.67 31.86
N CYS A 13 19.77 7.49 32.73
CA CYS A 13 18.32 7.71 32.72
C CYS A 13 17.84 8.27 31.37
N LEU A 14 18.56 9.25 30.80
CA LEU A 14 18.22 9.79 29.48
C LEU A 14 18.27 8.72 28.38
N ILE A 15 19.32 7.89 28.37
CA ILE A 15 19.44 6.76 27.41
C ILE A 15 18.27 5.80 27.56
N LEU A 16 17.92 5.42 28.78
CA LEU A 16 16.79 4.50 29.04
C LEU A 16 15.46 5.08 28.59
N VAL A 17 15.23 6.38 28.80
CA VAL A 17 14.03 7.08 28.30
C VAL A 17 13.99 7.08 26.78
N LEU A 18 15.11 7.37 26.11
CA LEU A 18 15.18 7.36 24.64
C LEU A 18 14.96 5.95 24.07
N LEU A 19 15.57 4.94 24.67
CA LEU A 19 15.36 3.53 24.25
C LEU A 19 13.92 3.08 24.49
N GLY A 20 13.34 3.42 25.63
CA GLY A 20 11.94 3.16 25.94
C GLY A 20 10.98 3.83 24.95
N GLY A 21 11.24 5.09 24.64
CA GLY A 21 10.47 5.84 23.63
C GLY A 21 10.58 5.24 22.23
N ALA A 22 11.79 4.87 21.81
CA ALA A 22 12.03 4.22 20.52
C ALA A 22 11.33 2.84 20.43
N PHE A 23 11.39 2.05 21.51
CA PHE A 23 10.68 0.77 21.58
C PHE A 23 9.17 0.94 21.54
N ALA A 24 8.61 1.88 22.31
CA ALA A 24 7.19 2.16 22.31
C ALA A 24 6.70 2.62 20.92
N TRP A 25 7.46 3.50 20.27
CA TRP A 25 7.18 3.93 18.91
C TRP A 25 7.22 2.78 17.90
N TRP A 26 8.26 1.92 17.94
CA TRP A 26 8.38 0.75 17.10
C TRP A 26 7.22 -0.25 17.31
N TRP A 27 6.87 -0.51 18.56
CA TRP A 27 5.73 -1.38 18.92
C TRP A 27 4.40 -0.82 18.41
N TRP A 28 4.20 0.49 18.56
CA TRP A 28 3.03 1.21 18.06
C TRP A 28 2.90 1.10 16.53
N GLN A 29 3.98 1.34 15.80
CA GLN A 29 4.00 1.21 14.34
C GLN A 29 3.65 -0.23 13.89
N GLY A 30 4.23 -1.24 14.51
CA GLY A 30 3.90 -2.63 14.20
C GLY A 30 2.45 -3.01 14.54
N ARG A 31 1.85 -2.39 15.57
CA ARG A 31 0.43 -2.56 15.90
C ARG A 31 -0.47 -1.89 14.87
N LEU A 32 -0.14 -0.68 14.45
CA LEU A 32 -0.87 0.06 13.43
C LEU A 32 -0.84 -0.68 12.09
N GLU A 33 0.31 -1.17 11.68
CA GLU A 33 0.47 -1.97 10.46
C GLU A 33 -0.46 -3.20 10.48
N ARG A 34 -0.47 -3.97 11.57
CA ARG A 34 -1.31 -5.17 11.69
C ARG A 34 -2.80 -4.86 11.77
N SER A 35 -3.19 -3.69 12.27
CA SER A 35 -4.60 -3.32 12.38
C SER A 35 -5.29 -3.18 11.02
N GLN A 36 -4.52 -3.01 9.93
CA GLN A 36 -5.05 -2.88 8.57
C GLN A 36 -5.04 -4.20 7.78
N ASP A 37 -4.56 -5.30 8.36
CA ASP A 37 -4.47 -6.59 7.67
C ASP A 37 -5.83 -7.15 7.24
N GLY A 38 -6.86 -6.98 8.08
CA GLY A 38 -8.23 -7.39 7.76
C GLY A 38 -8.81 -6.71 6.52
N PRO A 39 -8.91 -5.38 6.48
CA PRO A 39 -9.32 -4.62 5.30
C PRO A 39 -8.52 -4.94 4.04
N ILE A 40 -7.18 -5.02 4.14
CA ILE A 40 -6.30 -5.35 3.01
C ILE A 40 -6.62 -6.74 2.45
N ARG A 41 -6.76 -7.78 3.30
CA ARG A 41 -7.10 -9.13 2.84
C ARG A 41 -8.50 -9.21 2.22
N ALA A 42 -9.46 -8.50 2.78
CA ALA A 42 -10.82 -8.44 2.22
C ALA A 42 -10.82 -7.84 0.80
N ALA A 43 -10.11 -6.73 0.60
CA ALA A 43 -9.96 -6.10 -0.70
C ALA A 43 -9.18 -6.98 -1.71
N ALA A 44 -8.12 -7.65 -1.24
CA ALA A 44 -7.34 -8.59 -2.03
C ALA A 44 -8.21 -9.74 -2.58
N ARG A 45 -9.02 -10.36 -1.73
CA ARG A 45 -9.95 -11.43 -2.14
C ARG A 45 -10.99 -10.91 -3.12
N ARG A 46 -11.58 -9.74 -2.86
CA ARG A 46 -12.64 -9.16 -3.69
C ARG A 46 -12.17 -8.90 -5.13
N TYR A 47 -10.97 -8.39 -5.29
CA TYR A 47 -10.49 -7.92 -6.59
C TYR A 47 -9.35 -8.76 -7.18
N GLY A 48 -8.89 -9.83 -6.51
CA GLY A 48 -7.83 -10.69 -7.01
C GLY A 48 -6.47 -10.00 -7.12
N VAL A 49 -6.19 -9.03 -6.23
CA VAL A 49 -4.89 -8.36 -6.14
C VAL A 49 -4.10 -9.00 -5.01
N ASP A 50 -2.79 -9.21 -5.21
CA ASP A 50 -1.93 -9.75 -4.16
C ASP A 50 -2.01 -8.86 -2.89
N PRO A 51 -2.39 -9.40 -1.71
CA PRO A 51 -2.51 -8.62 -0.49
C PRO A 51 -1.19 -7.95 -0.07
N ALA A 52 -0.05 -8.57 -0.38
CA ALA A 52 1.27 -7.98 -0.12
C ALA A 52 1.51 -6.72 -0.98
N LEU A 53 0.97 -6.67 -2.20
CA LEU A 53 1.05 -5.48 -3.04
C LEU A 53 0.18 -4.35 -2.48
N ILE A 54 -1.06 -4.64 -2.11
CA ILE A 54 -1.94 -3.63 -1.48
C ILE A 54 -1.28 -3.10 -0.21
N LYS A 55 -0.72 -3.98 0.63
CA LYS A 55 -0.01 -3.60 1.85
C LYS A 55 1.20 -2.71 1.59
N ALA A 56 1.96 -2.98 0.51
CA ALA A 56 3.09 -2.15 0.10
C ALA A 56 2.68 -0.75 -0.34
N VAL A 57 1.56 -0.63 -1.07
CA VAL A 57 0.97 0.67 -1.44
C VAL A 57 0.50 1.42 -0.20
N VAL A 58 -0.28 0.78 0.69
CA VAL A 58 -0.74 1.39 1.96
C VAL A 58 0.44 1.90 2.80
N TRP A 59 1.51 1.10 2.89
CA TRP A 59 2.72 1.54 3.60
C TRP A 59 3.31 2.81 2.97
N ARG A 60 3.37 2.88 1.65
CA ARG A 60 3.99 4.01 0.94
C ARG A 60 3.12 5.27 0.99
N GLU A 61 1.79 5.11 0.94
CA GLU A 61 0.84 6.21 0.85
C GLU A 61 0.56 6.86 2.21
N SER A 62 0.33 6.05 3.24
CA SER A 62 -0.16 6.56 4.52
C SER A 62 0.61 6.07 5.74
N HIS A 63 1.58 5.14 5.59
CA HIS A 63 2.18 4.40 6.71
C HIS A 63 1.10 3.79 7.63
N PHE A 64 0.03 3.25 7.03
CA PHE A 64 -1.13 2.63 7.71
C PHE A 64 -2.02 3.60 8.50
N HIS A 65 -1.89 4.91 8.33
CA HIS A 65 -2.76 5.90 8.97
C HIS A 65 -4.02 6.13 8.12
N PRO A 66 -5.23 5.74 8.60
CA PRO A 66 -6.43 5.77 7.75
C PRO A 66 -7.00 7.19 7.56
N ARG A 67 -6.62 8.14 8.40
CA ARG A 67 -7.18 9.52 8.38
C ARG A 67 -6.22 10.55 7.77
N VAL A 68 -5.27 10.11 6.94
CA VAL A 68 -4.39 11.03 6.24
C VAL A 68 -5.14 11.67 5.07
N ARG A 69 -4.98 12.99 4.94
CA ARG A 69 -5.36 13.76 3.76
C ARG A 69 -4.10 14.35 3.15
N GLY A 70 -3.88 14.10 1.87
CA GLY A 70 -2.74 14.59 1.12
C GLY A 70 -2.95 16.02 0.60
N ARG A 71 -1.96 16.54 -0.13
CA ARG A 71 -2.00 17.93 -0.61
C ARG A 71 -2.94 18.14 -1.80
N ALA A 72 -3.19 17.10 -2.58
CA ALA A 72 -4.12 17.12 -3.71
C ALA A 72 -5.47 16.49 -3.31
N GLU A 73 -5.83 16.60 -2.03
CA GLU A 73 -7.09 16.11 -1.45
C GLU A 73 -7.28 14.60 -1.52
N GLU A 74 -6.22 13.84 -1.82
CA GLU A 74 -6.22 12.39 -1.71
C GLU A 74 -6.36 11.97 -0.24
N ILE A 75 -7.14 10.90 0.04
CA ILE A 75 -7.48 10.51 1.40
C ILE A 75 -7.30 9.02 1.70
N GLY A 76 -7.04 8.75 2.97
CA GLY A 76 -7.08 7.43 3.57
C GLY A 76 -5.83 6.58 3.34
N LEU A 77 -5.96 5.27 3.59
CA LEU A 77 -4.85 4.31 3.58
C LEU A 77 -4.07 4.26 2.26
N MET A 78 -4.77 4.32 1.14
CA MET A 78 -4.20 4.23 -0.21
C MET A 78 -4.18 5.60 -0.92
N GLN A 79 -4.43 6.70 -0.21
CA GLN A 79 -4.42 8.08 -0.72
C GLN A 79 -5.17 8.21 -2.06
N LEU A 80 -6.47 7.91 -2.00
CA LEU A 80 -7.32 7.93 -3.18
C LEU A 80 -7.80 9.35 -3.50
N GLN A 81 -7.66 9.75 -4.75
CA GLN A 81 -8.31 10.93 -5.29
C GLN A 81 -9.81 10.69 -5.47
N GLU A 82 -10.59 11.74 -5.39
CA GLU A 82 -12.07 11.68 -5.51
C GLU A 82 -12.52 11.01 -6.80
N GLU A 83 -11.86 11.31 -7.92
CA GLU A 83 -12.20 10.74 -9.23
C GLU A 83 -12.06 9.21 -9.23
N ALA A 84 -10.95 8.67 -8.71
CA ALA A 84 -10.73 7.23 -8.63
C ALA A 84 -11.71 6.53 -7.68
N ALA A 85 -12.04 7.18 -6.55
CA ALA A 85 -13.01 6.66 -5.58
C ALA A 85 -14.44 6.66 -6.14
N ARG A 86 -14.86 7.72 -6.83
CA ARG A 86 -16.17 7.80 -7.50
C ARG A 86 -16.29 6.81 -8.66
N GLU A 87 -15.22 6.57 -9.40
CA GLU A 87 -15.21 5.57 -10.47
C GLU A 87 -15.45 4.16 -9.91
N TRP A 88 -14.79 3.81 -8.80
CA TRP A 88 -15.05 2.57 -8.09
C TRP A 88 -16.50 2.48 -7.58
N ALA A 89 -16.98 3.54 -6.93
CA ALA A 89 -18.36 3.58 -6.39
C ALA A 89 -19.39 3.39 -7.49
N ALA A 90 -19.19 4.01 -8.66
CA ALA A 90 -20.05 3.82 -9.82
C ALA A 90 -20.01 2.37 -10.34
N ALA A 91 -18.83 1.75 -10.41
CA ALA A 91 -18.66 0.36 -10.84
C ALA A 91 -19.31 -0.65 -9.87
N GLU A 92 -19.37 -0.33 -8.58
CA GLU A 92 -20.03 -1.14 -7.54
C GLU A 92 -21.49 -0.71 -7.28
N HIS A 93 -22.03 0.23 -8.08
CA HIS A 93 -23.42 0.75 -7.96
C HIS A 93 -23.76 1.30 -6.57
N LEU A 94 -22.80 1.96 -5.90
CA LEU A 94 -22.97 2.53 -4.57
C LEU A 94 -23.70 3.88 -4.64
N LEU A 95 -24.96 3.90 -4.23
CA LEU A 95 -25.75 5.13 -4.16
C LEU A 95 -25.32 5.97 -2.95
N GLY A 96 -25.27 7.30 -3.12
CA GLY A 96 -24.92 8.22 -2.05
C GLY A 96 -23.45 8.15 -1.59
N PHE A 97 -22.57 7.62 -2.44
CA PHE A 97 -21.14 7.59 -2.12
C PHE A 97 -20.55 9.01 -2.11
N GLU A 98 -19.84 9.32 -1.04
CA GLU A 98 -19.06 10.53 -0.87
C GLU A 98 -17.58 10.18 -0.71
N HIS A 99 -16.66 11.06 -1.13
CA HIS A 99 -15.23 10.82 -1.06
C HIS A 99 -14.77 10.55 0.39
N GLU A 100 -15.36 11.24 1.36
CA GLU A 100 -15.07 11.10 2.79
C GLU A 100 -15.32 9.69 3.32
N HIS A 101 -16.14 8.87 2.68
CA HIS A 101 -16.30 7.46 3.03
C HIS A 101 -14.97 6.68 2.90
N CYS A 102 -14.03 7.19 2.11
CA CYS A 102 -12.69 6.61 2.00
C CYS A 102 -11.78 6.88 3.21
N PHE A 103 -12.22 7.56 4.27
CA PHE A 103 -11.53 7.53 5.57
C PHE A 103 -11.77 6.22 6.33
N ASP A 104 -12.82 5.46 5.97
CA ASP A 104 -12.99 4.09 6.45
C ASP A 104 -11.96 3.15 5.80
N PRO A 105 -11.19 2.38 6.59
CA PRO A 105 -10.16 1.48 6.05
C PRO A 105 -10.68 0.45 5.05
N GLY A 106 -11.87 -0.09 5.30
CA GLY A 106 -12.50 -1.09 4.42
C GLY A 106 -12.86 -0.49 3.07
N THR A 107 -13.59 0.62 3.07
CA THR A 107 -13.97 1.37 1.86
C THR A 107 -12.74 1.79 1.07
N ASN A 108 -11.75 2.35 1.74
CA ASN A 108 -10.52 2.83 1.08
C ASN A 108 -9.74 1.70 0.40
N THR A 109 -9.52 0.60 1.12
CA THR A 109 -8.76 -0.54 0.55
C THR A 109 -9.53 -1.24 -0.57
N LEU A 110 -10.87 -1.31 -0.50
CA LEU A 110 -11.70 -1.83 -1.61
C LEU A 110 -11.56 -0.96 -2.86
N ALA A 111 -11.78 0.35 -2.74
CA ALA A 111 -11.64 1.28 -3.86
C ALA A 111 -10.22 1.28 -4.44
N GLY A 112 -9.20 1.31 -3.57
CA GLY A 112 -7.79 1.30 -3.98
C GLY A 112 -7.35 0.00 -4.65
N ALA A 113 -7.79 -1.15 -4.15
CA ALA A 113 -7.49 -2.44 -4.76
C ALA A 113 -8.17 -2.61 -6.13
N TRP A 114 -9.42 -2.15 -6.25
CA TRP A 114 -10.12 -2.12 -7.54
C TRP A 114 -9.38 -1.25 -8.55
N TYR A 115 -8.97 -0.05 -8.15
CA TYR A 115 -8.22 0.86 -9.00
C TYR A 115 -6.87 0.28 -9.40
N LEU A 116 -6.13 -0.30 -8.46
CA LEU A 116 -4.86 -0.96 -8.72
C LEU A 116 -5.00 -2.13 -9.69
N ARG A 117 -6.05 -2.98 -9.53
CA ARG A 117 -6.39 -4.03 -10.50
C ARG A 117 -6.61 -3.47 -11.90
N LYS A 118 -7.42 -2.41 -12.01
CA LYS A 118 -7.69 -1.74 -13.29
C LYS A 118 -6.38 -1.30 -13.97
N LEU A 119 -5.46 -0.72 -13.20
CA LEU A 119 -4.17 -0.29 -13.73
C LEU A 119 -3.28 -1.47 -14.14
N LEU A 120 -3.22 -2.53 -13.35
CA LEU A 120 -2.48 -3.76 -13.71
C LEU A 120 -3.00 -4.36 -15.02
N HIS A 121 -4.33 -4.43 -15.20
CA HIS A 121 -4.94 -4.88 -16.44
C HIS A 121 -4.61 -3.97 -17.64
N ARG A 122 -4.58 -2.66 -17.43
CA ARG A 122 -4.22 -1.68 -18.48
C ARG A 122 -2.85 -1.95 -19.10
N TYR A 123 -1.91 -2.46 -18.30
CA TYR A 123 -0.54 -2.71 -18.73
C TYR A 123 -0.20 -4.20 -18.86
N ALA A 124 -1.20 -5.08 -18.94
CA ALA A 124 -1.01 -6.53 -19.03
C ALA A 124 -0.22 -7.02 -20.25
N GLN A 125 -0.06 -6.19 -21.29
CA GLN A 125 0.70 -6.49 -22.50
C GLN A 125 2.21 -6.19 -22.40
N THR A 126 2.68 -5.77 -21.20
CA THR A 126 4.10 -5.54 -20.92
C THR A 126 4.73 -6.77 -20.26
N ASP A 127 6.05 -6.86 -20.25
CA ASP A 127 6.81 -7.94 -19.58
C ASP A 127 6.50 -8.01 -18.08
N ASN A 128 6.26 -6.85 -17.46
CA ASN A 128 5.82 -6.72 -16.08
C ASN A 128 4.93 -5.48 -15.94
N PRO A 129 3.61 -5.64 -15.74
CA PRO A 129 2.67 -4.52 -15.64
C PRO A 129 2.86 -3.65 -14.40
N LEU A 130 3.49 -4.19 -13.34
CA LEU A 130 3.54 -3.55 -12.03
C LEU A 130 4.21 -2.17 -12.04
N PRO A 131 5.42 -1.95 -12.61
CA PRO A 131 6.03 -0.62 -12.64
C PRO A 131 5.18 0.44 -13.35
N TYR A 132 4.51 0.06 -14.45
CA TYR A 132 3.64 0.96 -15.20
C TYR A 132 2.39 1.32 -14.39
N ALA A 133 1.75 0.32 -13.78
CA ALA A 133 0.57 0.52 -12.96
C ALA A 133 0.87 1.42 -11.74
N LEU A 134 2.01 1.23 -11.09
CA LEU A 134 2.43 2.06 -9.97
C LEU A 134 2.76 3.51 -10.39
N ALA A 135 3.39 3.68 -11.56
CA ALA A 135 3.66 5.01 -12.11
C ALA A 135 2.35 5.73 -12.50
N ASP A 136 1.38 5.01 -13.08
CA ASP A 136 0.05 5.53 -13.41
C ASP A 136 -0.72 5.91 -12.13
N TYR A 137 -0.66 5.06 -11.11
CA TYR A 137 -1.26 5.33 -9.80
C TYR A 137 -0.78 6.64 -9.18
N ASN A 138 0.54 6.88 -9.22
CA ASN A 138 1.18 8.03 -8.56
C ASN A 138 1.19 9.31 -9.42
N ALA A 139 1.36 9.19 -10.73
CA ALA A 139 1.57 10.35 -11.62
C ALA A 139 0.50 10.50 -12.70
N GLY A 140 -0.41 9.54 -12.82
CA GLY A 140 -1.47 9.54 -13.81
C GLY A 140 -1.04 9.08 -15.21
N ARG A 141 -2.03 8.60 -15.97
CA ARG A 141 -1.86 7.98 -17.29
C ARG A 141 -1.14 8.86 -18.29
N SER A 142 -1.45 10.16 -18.34
CA SER A 142 -0.87 11.08 -19.30
C SER A 142 0.66 11.16 -19.20
N ASN A 143 1.20 11.09 -17.99
CA ASN A 143 2.64 11.07 -17.78
C ASN A 143 3.25 9.72 -18.13
N VAL A 144 2.60 8.61 -17.80
CA VAL A 144 3.06 7.27 -18.21
C VAL A 144 3.17 7.16 -19.72
N LEU A 145 2.21 7.68 -20.48
CA LEU A 145 2.25 7.67 -21.95
C LEU A 145 3.43 8.47 -22.50
N LYS A 146 3.86 9.55 -21.85
CA LYS A 146 5.08 10.29 -22.22
C LYS A 146 6.34 9.49 -21.98
N TRP A 147 6.39 8.67 -20.94
CA TRP A 147 7.56 7.86 -20.56
C TRP A 147 7.61 6.51 -21.26
N LYS A 148 6.48 6.00 -21.72
CA LYS A 148 6.32 4.67 -22.35
C LYS A 148 6.67 4.75 -23.86
N GLN A 149 7.94 5.07 -24.20
CA GLN A 149 8.41 5.25 -25.57
C GLN A 149 9.55 4.27 -25.90
N GLY A 150 9.69 3.90 -27.16
CA GLY A 150 10.74 2.98 -27.62
C GLY A 150 10.72 1.64 -26.85
N ALA A 151 11.86 1.22 -26.34
CA ALA A 151 11.99 -0.02 -25.56
C ALA A 151 11.09 -0.03 -24.31
N ALA A 152 10.85 1.11 -23.66
CA ALA A 152 9.99 1.24 -22.50
C ALA A 152 8.50 0.97 -22.81
N THR A 153 8.13 0.75 -24.05
CA THR A 153 6.76 0.37 -24.42
C THR A 153 6.34 -0.95 -23.83
N THR A 154 7.25 -1.90 -23.74
CA THR A 154 6.98 -3.26 -23.22
C THR A 154 8.01 -3.74 -22.19
N ASN A 155 9.19 -3.11 -22.11
CA ASN A 155 10.25 -3.47 -21.17
C ASN A 155 10.16 -2.60 -19.93
N SER A 156 9.80 -3.21 -18.80
CA SER A 156 9.57 -2.54 -17.53
C SER A 156 10.83 -1.93 -16.90
N VAL A 157 12.00 -2.53 -17.14
CA VAL A 157 13.28 -1.97 -16.65
C VAL A 157 13.60 -0.67 -17.39
N ALA A 158 13.51 -0.69 -18.73
CA ALA A 158 13.68 0.51 -19.52
C ALA A 158 12.64 1.59 -19.16
N PHE A 159 11.41 1.20 -18.90
CA PHE A 159 10.35 2.13 -18.47
C PHE A 159 10.70 2.84 -17.16
N VAL A 160 11.14 2.11 -16.14
CA VAL A 160 11.50 2.71 -14.83
C VAL A 160 12.60 3.76 -14.99
N GLU A 161 13.59 3.52 -15.87
CA GLU A 161 14.66 4.50 -16.13
C GLU A 161 14.16 5.74 -16.88
N GLN A 162 13.12 5.58 -17.73
CA GLN A 162 12.51 6.69 -18.49
C GLN A 162 11.48 7.51 -17.71
N ILE A 163 11.10 7.11 -16.47
CA ILE A 163 10.20 7.92 -15.65
C ILE A 163 10.82 9.29 -15.42
N GLY A 164 10.20 10.33 -16.00
CA GLY A 164 10.74 11.69 -15.98
C GLY A 164 10.64 12.41 -14.65
N PHE A 165 9.75 11.94 -13.73
CA PHE A 165 9.60 12.51 -12.40
C PHE A 165 10.40 11.69 -11.37
N PRO A 166 11.47 12.26 -10.77
CA PRO A 166 12.27 11.55 -9.77
C PRO A 166 11.47 11.01 -8.60
N GLY A 167 10.45 11.75 -8.13
CA GLY A 167 9.54 11.32 -7.06
C GLY A 167 8.74 10.08 -7.43
N THR A 168 8.19 10.02 -8.65
CA THR A 168 7.44 8.86 -9.15
C THR A 168 8.36 7.65 -9.37
N ARG A 169 9.57 7.87 -9.88
CA ARG A 169 10.56 6.79 -10.02
C ARG A 169 10.91 6.17 -8.68
N GLU A 170 11.15 6.99 -7.66
CA GLU A 170 11.41 6.51 -6.30
C GLU A 170 10.17 5.86 -5.67
N TYR A 171 8.98 6.38 -5.93
CA TYR A 171 7.71 5.75 -5.53
C TYR A 171 7.63 4.30 -6.05
N VAL A 172 7.79 4.12 -7.36
CA VAL A 172 7.74 2.79 -8.01
C VAL A 172 8.76 1.84 -7.39
N ARG A 173 10.03 2.27 -7.30
CA ARG A 173 11.11 1.46 -6.71
C ARG A 173 10.81 1.09 -5.25
N THR A 174 10.28 2.03 -4.48
CA THR A 174 9.99 1.82 -3.05
C THR A 174 8.83 0.85 -2.85
N VAL A 175 7.73 1.01 -3.59
CA VAL A 175 6.60 0.06 -3.51
C VAL A 175 7.04 -1.33 -3.94
N MET A 176 7.81 -1.47 -5.01
CA MET A 176 8.31 -2.78 -5.46
C MET A 176 9.21 -3.45 -4.41
N ARG A 177 10.11 -2.70 -3.76
CA ARG A 177 10.93 -3.23 -2.63
C ARG A 177 10.06 -3.67 -1.45
N ARG A 178 9.05 -2.89 -1.08
CA ARG A 178 8.12 -3.23 0.00
C ARG A 178 7.25 -4.42 -0.35
N TYR A 179 6.79 -4.52 -1.58
CA TYR A 179 6.06 -5.67 -2.07
C TYR A 179 6.90 -6.95 -1.97
N ALA A 180 8.15 -6.92 -2.43
CA ALA A 180 9.07 -8.06 -2.30
C ALA A 180 9.29 -8.46 -0.82
N HIS A 181 9.37 -7.47 0.09
CA HIS A 181 9.47 -7.72 1.53
C HIS A 181 8.21 -8.36 2.11
N TYR A 182 7.01 -7.89 1.72
CA TYR A 182 5.75 -8.40 2.27
C TYR A 182 5.33 -9.75 1.70
N ARG A 183 5.69 -10.10 0.48
CA ARG A 183 5.27 -11.37 -0.16
C ARG A 183 5.44 -12.61 0.71
N PRO A 184 6.60 -12.89 1.32
CA PRO A 184 6.76 -14.04 2.20
C PRO A 184 6.06 -13.88 3.56
N LEU A 185 5.87 -12.64 4.04
CA LEU A 185 5.33 -12.34 5.36
C LEU A 185 3.80 -12.21 5.37
N PHE A 186 3.22 -11.85 4.22
CA PHE A 186 1.80 -11.58 4.07
C PHE A 186 1.25 -12.22 2.77
N PRO A 187 1.34 -13.56 2.66
CA PRO A 187 0.87 -14.26 1.47
C PRO A 187 -0.64 -14.15 1.32
N PRO A 188 -1.19 -14.40 0.12
CA PRO A 188 -2.62 -14.59 -0.08
C PRO A 188 -3.15 -15.67 0.86
N ASP A 189 -4.42 -15.54 1.24
CA ASP A 189 -5.08 -16.59 2.01
C ASP A 189 -5.06 -17.89 1.17
N SER A 190 -4.68 -18.99 1.79
CA SER A 190 -4.74 -20.29 1.14
C SER A 190 -6.19 -20.58 0.69
N PRO A 191 -6.43 -21.21 -0.45
CA PRO A 191 -7.77 -21.60 -0.89
C PRO A 191 -8.37 -22.73 -0.03
N THR A 192 -8.13 -22.70 1.28
CA THR A 192 -8.61 -23.70 2.22
C THR A 192 -9.96 -23.28 2.80
N GLY A 193 -11.00 -23.52 2.04
CA GLY A 193 -12.40 -23.35 2.43
C GLY A 193 -13.34 -24.34 1.77
N GLN A 194 -12.84 -25.27 0.96
CA GLN A 194 -13.60 -26.49 0.66
C GLN A 194 -13.34 -27.49 1.79
N ARG A 195 -14.07 -27.37 2.91
CA ARG A 195 -14.32 -28.53 3.76
C ARG A 195 -14.85 -29.62 2.84
N ARG A 196 -14.13 -30.73 2.75
CA ARG A 196 -14.68 -31.99 2.26
C ARG A 196 -15.84 -32.36 3.21
N GLU A 197 -17.03 -31.84 2.90
CA GLU A 197 -18.28 -32.46 3.36
C GLU A 197 -18.35 -33.79 2.61
N GLY A 198 -17.97 -34.87 3.23
CA GLY A 198 -18.08 -36.18 2.60
C GLY A 198 -17.31 -37.33 3.21
N GLU A 199 -16.82 -37.24 4.44
CA GLU A 199 -16.35 -38.45 5.14
C GLU A 199 -16.98 -38.52 6.54
N ARG A 200 -18.22 -39.05 6.58
CA ARG A 200 -18.73 -39.66 7.80
C ARG A 200 -18.21 -41.11 7.81
N PRO A 201 -17.50 -41.56 8.86
CA PRO A 201 -17.18 -42.98 9.02
C PRO A 201 -18.49 -43.75 9.27
N ARG A 202 -18.64 -44.89 8.58
CA ARG A 202 -19.66 -45.90 8.87
C ARG A 202 -19.32 -46.69 10.11
#